data_66e48705b2499db87b8c04367cd0e7dd
#
_entry.id   66e48705b2499db87b8c04367cd0e7dd
#
_cell.length_a   1.000
_cell.length_b   1.000
_cell.length_c   1.000
_cell.angle_alpha   90.00
_cell.angle_beta   90.00
_cell.angle_gamma   90.00
#
_symmetry.space_group_name_H-M   'P 1'
#
loop_
_entity.id
_entity.type
_entity.pdbx_description
1 polymer ?
#
loop_
_entity_poly.entity_id
_entity_poly.type
_entity_poly.pdbx_seq_one_letter_code
_entity_poly.pdbx_strand_id
1 'polypeptide(L)'
;MSRSAAWMFRRAPRRSSFNILVSTLLAATVLAGCAMSPPSGGQGSAPYAPRVVRVVAGENVWGSIAAQIGGAHAAVTSIIASPQTDPHAYEPTAADARRLADAQVAVMNGVGYDPWMNRLLAAAGGSRTVLDVGELVGVAPGGNPHLWYSPGYVAQFTRAIANAMARVDPADRAYFLRRQAHFDNVALASYNEVIARIRARYAGRPVGGSESVVVYLCGALGLHLVTPPTFLRAVTQGTDVSAADKVTIDAQIRNRAIDVYLENVQNSTPDVQAQVAAARAAHIPVVAMSETLRPAGATFQAWQTAQLRALASALETTHA
;
A
#
# COMPACT_ATOMS: atom_id res chain seq x y z
N MET A 1 -8.43 -63.21 0.18
CA MET A 1 -8.33 -63.39 1.64
C MET A 1 -8.76 -62.07 2.26
N SER A 2 -10.04 -61.87 2.51
CA SER A 2 -10.84 -62.12 3.73
C SER A 2 -10.21 -61.45 4.95
N ARG A 3 -10.85 -60.45 5.58
CA ARG A 3 -12.03 -60.56 6.41
C ARG A 3 -12.63 -59.20 6.76
N SER A 4 -13.96 -59.17 6.65
CA SER A 4 -14.89 -58.21 7.26
C SER A 4 -14.95 -58.34 8.76
N ALA A 5 -15.34 -57.25 9.47
CA ALA A 5 -16.09 -57.34 10.73
C ALA A 5 -16.93 -56.08 10.92
N ALA A 6 -18.24 -56.26 10.86
CA ALA A 6 -19.30 -55.37 11.29
C ALA A 6 -19.71 -55.71 12.71
N TRP A 7 -20.15 -54.73 13.52
CA TRP A 7 -20.97 -54.88 14.72
C TRP A 7 -21.79 -53.58 14.92
N MET A 8 -23.01 -53.58 14.66
CA MET A 8 -24.27 -53.94 15.31
C MET A 8 -24.75 -52.98 16.45
N PHE A 9 -25.83 -52.35 16.10
CA PHE A 9 -26.94 -51.79 16.87
C PHE A 9 -27.06 -52.09 18.39
N ARG A 10 -27.44 -51.05 19.17
CA ARG A 10 -28.45 -51.22 20.24
C ARG A 10 -29.36 -49.97 20.35
N ARG A 11 -30.70 -50.31 20.42
CA ARG A 11 -31.83 -49.38 20.62
C ARG A 11 -32.26 -49.37 22.11
N ALA A 12 -32.76 -48.18 22.58
CA ALA A 12 -33.93 -47.86 23.41
C ALA A 12 -33.91 -48.24 24.92
N PRO A 13 -34.75 -47.65 25.83
CA PRO A 13 -36.17 -47.36 25.62
C PRO A 13 -36.77 -46.04 26.19
N ARG A 14 -38.01 -45.79 25.81
CA ARG A 14 -38.98 -44.79 26.29
C ARG A 14 -39.49 -45.08 27.73
N ARG A 15 -39.83 -44.02 28.49
CA ARG A 15 -40.92 -43.97 29.53
C ARG A 15 -41.39 -42.52 29.61
N SER A 16 -42.58 -42.13 29.28
CA SER A 16 -43.97 -42.27 29.75
C SER A 16 -44.30 -41.49 31.04
N SER A 17 -44.99 -40.37 30.82
CA SER A 17 -46.15 -39.79 31.53
C SER A 17 -46.15 -39.63 33.05
N PHE A 18 -46.46 -38.40 33.51
CA PHE A 18 -47.52 -38.22 34.50
C PHE A 18 -48.07 -36.77 34.46
N ASN A 19 -49.36 -36.62 34.22
CA ASN A 19 -50.22 -35.44 34.38
C ASN A 19 -50.52 -35.19 35.84
N ILE A 20 -50.51 -33.97 36.33
CA ILE A 20 -51.32 -33.54 37.50
C ILE A 20 -51.95 -32.20 37.16
N LEU A 21 -53.22 -32.19 36.98
CA LEU A 21 -54.13 -31.04 36.99
C LEU A 21 -54.35 -30.60 38.47
N VAL A 22 -54.14 -29.29 38.70
CA VAL A 22 -54.75 -28.64 39.88
C VAL A 22 -55.40 -27.36 39.41
N SER A 23 -56.73 -27.38 39.42
CA SER A 23 -57.60 -26.23 39.18
C SER A 23 -57.80 -25.50 40.52
N THR A 24 -57.51 -24.19 40.56
CA THR A 24 -58.06 -23.32 41.61
C THR A 24 -58.63 -22.06 40.97
N LEU A 25 -59.93 -21.92 41.04
CA LEU A 25 -60.74 -20.75 40.78
C LEU A 25 -60.41 -19.68 41.85
N LEU A 26 -60.12 -18.45 41.45
CA LEU A 26 -60.30 -17.29 42.31
C LEU A 26 -60.77 -16.07 41.53
N ALA A 27 -61.71 -15.37 42.15
CA ALA A 27 -62.62 -14.39 41.65
C ALA A 27 -61.98 -13.12 41.07
N ALA A 28 -62.68 -12.58 40.06
CA ALA A 28 -62.44 -11.28 39.46
C ALA A 28 -62.90 -10.14 40.34
N THR A 29 -62.03 -9.19 40.63
CA THR A 29 -62.41 -7.82 41.04
C THR A 29 -61.91 -6.86 39.99
N VAL A 30 -62.83 -6.25 39.24
CA VAL A 30 -62.58 -5.19 38.25
C VAL A 30 -62.35 -3.88 39.00
N LEU A 31 -61.15 -3.40 39.01
CA LEU A 31 -60.78 -2.02 39.30
C LEU A 31 -60.41 -1.33 38.03
N ALA A 32 -61.26 -0.43 37.54
CA ALA A 32 -60.97 0.45 36.42
C ALA A 32 -59.96 1.50 36.90
N GLY A 33 -58.69 1.22 36.63
CA GLY A 33 -57.60 2.20 36.79
C GLY A 33 -57.27 2.85 35.42
N CYS A 34 -57.45 4.15 35.31
CA CYS A 34 -56.94 4.93 34.17
C CYS A 34 -55.45 4.71 34.04
N ALA A 35 -55.01 3.88 33.12
CA ALA A 35 -53.62 3.74 32.75
C ALA A 35 -53.23 4.95 31.91
N MET A 36 -52.57 5.93 32.52
CA MET A 36 -51.74 6.90 31.79
C MET A 36 -50.60 6.11 31.17
N SER A 37 -50.58 6.03 29.84
CA SER A 37 -49.44 5.49 29.07
C SER A 37 -48.22 6.36 29.40
N PRO A 38 -47.08 5.79 29.80
CA PRO A 38 -45.85 6.55 29.91
C PRO A 38 -45.46 7.10 28.51
N PRO A 39 -44.92 8.33 28.44
CA PRO A 39 -44.43 8.86 27.17
C PRO A 39 -43.42 7.86 26.61
N SER A 40 -43.58 7.50 25.33
CA SER A 40 -42.64 6.68 24.60
C SER A 40 -41.26 7.35 24.71
N GLY A 41 -40.44 6.86 25.62
CA GLY A 41 -39.04 7.31 25.75
C GLY A 41 -38.38 7.10 24.40
N GLY A 42 -37.94 8.21 23.80
CA GLY A 42 -37.18 8.16 22.60
C GLY A 42 -36.08 7.10 22.79
N GLN A 43 -36.04 6.12 21.90
CA GLN A 43 -34.90 5.20 21.82
C GLN A 43 -33.69 6.05 21.50
N GLY A 44 -32.94 6.42 22.52
CA GLY A 44 -31.62 7.00 22.36
C GLY A 44 -30.83 6.02 21.52
N SER A 45 -30.50 6.41 20.30
CA SER A 45 -29.62 5.64 19.45
C SER A 45 -28.39 5.30 20.28
N ALA A 46 -28.11 4.01 20.46
CA ALA A 46 -26.89 3.57 21.12
C ALA A 46 -25.70 4.31 20.47
N PRO A 47 -24.72 4.78 21.26
CA PRO A 47 -23.58 5.49 20.69
C PRO A 47 -22.96 4.61 19.59
N TYR A 48 -22.89 5.14 18.37
CA TYR A 48 -22.25 4.46 17.25
C TYR A 48 -20.79 4.21 17.61
N ALA A 49 -20.42 2.96 17.81
CA ALA A 49 -19.03 2.58 17.93
C ALA A 49 -18.45 2.48 16.50
N PRO A 50 -17.46 3.28 16.14
CA PRO A 50 -16.89 3.25 14.79
C PRO A 50 -16.42 1.84 14.46
N ARG A 51 -16.83 1.33 13.31
CA ARG A 51 -16.30 0.07 12.77
C ARG A 51 -14.89 0.32 12.27
N VAL A 52 -13.90 -0.36 12.87
CA VAL A 52 -12.53 -0.28 12.40
C VAL A 52 -12.40 -1.05 11.09
N VAL A 53 -12.17 -0.36 9.97
CA VAL A 53 -11.97 -0.97 8.66
C VAL A 53 -10.60 -1.66 8.63
N ARG A 54 -10.57 -2.97 8.36
CA ARG A 54 -9.32 -3.73 8.26
C ARG A 54 -8.79 -3.66 6.83
N VAL A 55 -7.58 -3.09 6.69
CA VAL A 55 -6.87 -2.91 5.42
C VAL A 55 -5.57 -3.68 5.45
N VAL A 56 -5.29 -4.45 4.40
CA VAL A 56 -3.99 -5.08 4.18
C VAL A 56 -3.40 -4.52 2.89
N ALA A 57 -2.20 -3.96 2.97
CA ALA A 57 -1.42 -3.50 1.83
C ALA A 57 -0.24 -4.46 1.58
N GLY A 58 0.10 -4.72 0.33
CA GLY A 58 1.29 -5.45 -0.04
C GLY A 58 2.52 -4.75 0.50
N GLU A 59 2.68 -3.47 0.19
CA GLU A 59 3.85 -2.65 0.51
C GLU A 59 3.51 -1.52 1.49
N ASN A 60 4.52 -1.14 2.27
CA ASN A 60 4.40 -0.07 3.27
C ASN A 60 4.20 1.32 2.65
N VAL A 61 4.58 1.54 1.41
CA VAL A 61 4.38 2.82 0.71
C VAL A 61 2.88 3.13 0.57
N TRP A 62 2.08 2.17 0.11
CA TRP A 62 0.63 2.29 0.02
C TRP A 62 -0.04 2.18 1.39
N GLY A 63 0.49 1.30 2.26
CA GLY A 63 0.01 1.13 3.62
C GLY A 63 0.13 2.40 4.46
N SER A 64 1.23 3.15 4.32
CA SER A 64 1.42 4.43 5.02
C SER A 64 0.37 5.49 4.62
N ILE A 65 0.05 5.58 3.33
CA ILE A 65 -1.00 6.49 2.85
C ILE A 65 -2.36 6.04 3.38
N ALA A 66 -2.67 4.75 3.25
CA ALA A 66 -3.91 4.16 3.74
C ALA A 66 -4.11 4.38 5.25
N ALA A 67 -3.06 4.21 6.06
CA ALA A 67 -3.10 4.41 7.50
C ALA A 67 -3.41 5.89 7.87
N GLN A 68 -2.82 6.82 7.16
CA GLN A 68 -3.06 8.24 7.41
C GLN A 68 -4.47 8.66 7.01
N ILE A 69 -5.03 8.12 5.94
CA ILE A 69 -6.41 8.38 5.51
C ILE A 69 -7.41 7.65 6.42
N GLY A 70 -7.11 6.43 6.83
CA GLY A 70 -7.94 5.64 7.72
C GLY A 70 -7.99 6.18 9.15
N GLY A 71 -6.88 6.72 9.65
CA GLY A 71 -6.76 7.26 11.01
C GLY A 71 -7.23 6.26 12.06
N ALA A 72 -8.01 6.71 13.04
CA ALA A 72 -8.55 5.86 14.12
C ALA A 72 -9.66 4.89 13.64
N HIS A 73 -10.20 5.08 12.43
CA HIS A 73 -11.30 4.28 11.89
C HIS A 73 -10.83 3.17 10.93
N ALA A 74 -9.51 2.97 10.79
CA ALA A 74 -8.96 1.84 10.05
C ALA A 74 -7.74 1.24 10.75
N ALA A 75 -7.65 -0.09 10.71
CA ALA A 75 -6.44 -0.85 11.10
C ALA A 75 -5.74 -1.29 9.81
N VAL A 76 -4.59 -0.68 9.53
CA VAL A 76 -3.82 -0.94 8.31
C VAL A 76 -2.57 -1.75 8.64
N THR A 77 -2.38 -2.84 7.91
CA THR A 77 -1.18 -3.67 8.01
C THR A 77 -0.52 -3.75 6.63
N SER A 78 0.78 -3.53 6.57
CA SER A 78 1.58 -3.79 5.38
C SER A 78 2.29 -5.13 5.52
N ILE A 79 2.29 -5.94 4.47
CA ILE A 79 2.98 -7.24 4.46
C ILE A 79 4.48 -6.99 4.38
N ILE A 80 4.91 -6.23 3.39
CA ILE A 80 6.30 -5.79 3.28
C ILE A 80 6.44 -4.44 4.00
N ALA A 81 7.10 -4.46 5.15
CA ALA A 81 7.30 -3.29 5.99
C ALA A 81 8.78 -2.99 6.28
N SER A 82 9.66 -3.99 6.12
CA SER A 82 11.09 -3.84 6.38
C SER A 82 11.83 -3.23 5.18
N PRO A 83 12.69 -2.23 5.39
CA PRO A 83 13.52 -1.67 4.33
C PRO A 83 14.64 -2.63 3.85
N GLN A 84 14.82 -3.78 4.50
CA GLN A 84 15.75 -4.84 4.10
C GLN A 84 15.08 -5.93 3.25
N THR A 85 13.76 -5.95 3.16
CA THR A 85 13.03 -6.93 2.35
C THR A 85 13.03 -6.49 0.89
N ASP A 86 13.46 -7.38 0.01
CA ASP A 86 13.29 -7.22 -1.42
C ASP A 86 11.84 -7.57 -1.80
N PRO A 87 11.06 -6.61 -2.30
CA PRO A 87 9.66 -6.86 -2.66
C PRO A 87 9.48 -7.80 -3.84
N HIS A 88 10.45 -7.84 -4.77
CA HIS A 88 10.39 -8.70 -5.97
C HIS A 88 10.60 -10.18 -5.63
N ALA A 89 11.39 -10.47 -4.60
CA ALA A 89 11.72 -11.82 -4.16
C ALA A 89 10.91 -12.28 -2.92
N TYR A 90 9.87 -11.54 -2.53
CA TYR A 90 9.10 -11.85 -1.33
C TYR A 90 8.27 -13.12 -1.48
N GLU A 91 8.40 -14.03 -0.52
CA GLU A 91 7.56 -15.22 -0.39
C GLU A 91 6.59 -15.05 0.79
N PRO A 92 5.26 -15.07 0.52
CA PRO A 92 4.26 -14.83 1.56
C PRO A 92 4.16 -15.98 2.54
N THR A 93 3.88 -15.65 3.78
CA THR A 93 3.74 -16.60 4.88
C THR A 93 2.27 -16.99 5.14
N ALA A 94 2.04 -18.05 5.92
CA ALA A 94 0.69 -18.39 6.41
C ALA A 94 0.09 -17.27 7.30
N ALA A 95 0.92 -16.44 7.94
CA ALA A 95 0.45 -15.29 8.70
C ALA A 95 -0.10 -14.21 7.77
N ASP A 96 0.51 -13.98 6.61
CA ASP A 96 0.04 -13.01 5.62
C ASP A 96 -1.29 -13.45 5.01
N ALA A 97 -1.44 -14.75 4.74
CA ALA A 97 -2.70 -15.32 4.28
C ALA A 97 -3.84 -15.09 5.30
N ARG A 98 -3.57 -15.27 6.61
CA ARG A 98 -4.56 -15.01 7.67
C ARG A 98 -4.93 -13.53 7.74
N ARG A 99 -3.93 -12.62 7.71
CA ARG A 99 -4.18 -11.16 7.71
C ARG A 99 -5.06 -10.76 6.54
N LEU A 100 -4.77 -11.31 5.35
CA LEU A 100 -5.54 -11.01 4.15
C LEU A 100 -6.96 -11.61 4.21
N ALA A 101 -7.14 -12.80 4.82
CA ALA A 101 -8.46 -13.40 5.01
C ALA A 101 -9.39 -12.50 5.85
N ASP A 102 -8.84 -11.80 6.84
CA ASP A 102 -9.58 -10.89 7.72
C ASP A 102 -9.76 -9.47 7.12
N ALA A 103 -9.08 -9.16 6.02
CA ALA A 103 -9.12 -7.83 5.40
C ALA A 103 -10.46 -7.56 4.71
N GLN A 104 -10.97 -6.34 4.85
CA GLN A 104 -12.10 -5.80 4.11
C GLN A 104 -11.67 -5.02 2.87
N VAL A 105 -10.47 -4.45 2.92
CA VAL A 105 -9.81 -3.82 1.79
C VAL A 105 -8.40 -4.41 1.66
N ALA A 106 -8.04 -4.83 0.46
CA ALA A 106 -6.68 -5.24 0.11
C ALA A 106 -6.12 -4.25 -0.90
N VAL A 107 -4.87 -3.88 -0.73
CA VAL A 107 -4.14 -3.00 -1.66
C VAL A 107 -2.94 -3.75 -2.18
N MET A 108 -2.80 -3.81 -3.49
CA MET A 108 -1.62 -4.34 -4.17
C MET A 108 -1.09 -3.31 -5.16
N ASN A 109 0.22 -3.36 -5.41
CA ASN A 109 0.83 -2.48 -6.40
C ASN A 109 0.42 -2.84 -7.82
N GLY A 110 0.34 -4.13 -8.12
CA GLY A 110 0.09 -4.62 -9.48
C GLY A 110 1.31 -4.47 -10.40
N VAL A 111 1.07 -4.43 -11.71
CA VAL A 111 2.11 -4.25 -12.75
C VAL A 111 3.17 -5.37 -12.73
N GLY A 112 2.93 -6.47 -12.03
CA GLY A 112 3.88 -7.57 -11.85
C GLY A 112 4.88 -7.36 -10.70
N TYR A 113 4.72 -6.34 -9.87
CA TYR A 113 5.58 -6.06 -8.72
C TYR A 113 5.38 -7.05 -7.57
N ASP A 114 4.13 -7.34 -7.25
CA ASP A 114 3.69 -8.18 -6.14
C ASP A 114 2.81 -9.38 -6.59
N PRO A 115 3.29 -10.22 -7.53
CA PRO A 115 2.49 -11.33 -8.08
C PRO A 115 2.07 -12.35 -7.01
N TRP A 116 2.74 -12.38 -5.87
CA TRP A 116 2.40 -13.17 -4.71
C TRP A 116 1.09 -12.71 -4.05
N MET A 117 0.72 -11.40 -4.13
CA MET A 117 -0.57 -10.90 -3.63
C MET A 117 -1.74 -11.55 -4.36
N ASN A 118 -1.66 -11.72 -5.68
CA ASN A 118 -2.71 -12.42 -6.45
C ASN A 118 -2.92 -13.85 -5.95
N ARG A 119 -1.83 -14.59 -5.64
CA ARG A 119 -1.92 -15.95 -5.11
C ARG A 119 -2.56 -15.96 -3.71
N LEU A 120 -2.20 -15.01 -2.86
CA LEU A 120 -2.82 -14.86 -1.53
C LEU A 120 -4.30 -14.51 -1.61
N LEU A 121 -4.68 -13.57 -2.49
CA LEU A 121 -6.07 -13.15 -2.71
C LEU A 121 -6.93 -14.33 -3.18
N ALA A 122 -6.42 -15.12 -4.12
CA ALA A 122 -7.10 -16.32 -4.61
C ALA A 122 -7.27 -17.38 -3.50
N ALA A 123 -6.25 -17.59 -2.68
CA ALA A 123 -6.27 -18.57 -1.59
C ALA A 123 -7.14 -18.13 -0.40
N ALA A 124 -7.19 -16.83 -0.10
CA ALA A 124 -7.91 -16.31 1.06
C ALA A 124 -9.44 -16.38 0.92
N GLY A 125 -9.98 -16.51 -0.30
CA GLY A 125 -11.43 -16.51 -0.57
C GLY A 125 -12.14 -15.28 -0.01
N GLY A 126 -13.47 -15.34 0.11
CA GLY A 126 -14.28 -14.27 0.71
C GLY A 126 -14.46 -13.04 -0.19
N SER A 127 -15.29 -12.09 0.28
CA SER A 127 -15.58 -10.85 -0.43
C SER A 127 -14.83 -9.69 0.23
N ARG A 128 -13.98 -9.01 -0.53
CA ARG A 128 -13.27 -7.80 -0.12
C ARG A 128 -13.13 -6.84 -1.28
N THR A 129 -12.90 -5.56 -0.98
CA THR A 129 -12.51 -4.59 -2.02
C THR A 129 -11.03 -4.76 -2.28
N VAL A 130 -10.63 -5.08 -3.51
CA VAL A 130 -9.24 -5.09 -3.95
C VAL A 130 -8.95 -3.81 -4.72
N LEU A 131 -7.88 -3.12 -4.35
CA LEU A 131 -7.32 -2.01 -5.10
C LEU A 131 -5.99 -2.48 -5.68
N ASP A 132 -5.98 -2.81 -6.96
CA ASP A 132 -4.77 -2.93 -7.77
C ASP A 132 -4.42 -1.52 -8.26
N VAL A 133 -3.28 -0.99 -7.81
CA VAL A 133 -2.89 0.38 -8.13
C VAL A 133 -2.52 0.50 -9.60
N GLY A 134 -1.90 -0.53 -10.19
CA GLY A 134 -1.60 -0.57 -11.62
C GLY A 134 -2.85 -0.43 -12.48
N GLU A 135 -3.89 -1.22 -12.20
CA GLU A 135 -5.19 -1.11 -12.89
C GLU A 135 -5.82 0.26 -12.66
N LEU A 136 -5.78 0.77 -11.43
CA LEU A 136 -6.35 2.07 -11.06
C LEU A 136 -5.76 3.22 -11.89
N VAL A 137 -4.45 3.17 -12.18
CA VAL A 137 -3.75 4.24 -12.90
C VAL A 137 -3.50 3.94 -14.38
N GLY A 138 -3.98 2.80 -14.86
CA GLY A 138 -3.91 2.39 -16.27
C GLY A 138 -2.53 1.94 -16.73
N VAL A 139 -1.68 1.42 -15.83
CA VAL A 139 -0.38 0.84 -16.18
C VAL A 139 -0.52 -0.67 -16.31
N ALA A 140 -0.28 -1.17 -17.52
CA ALA A 140 -0.41 -2.59 -17.83
C ALA A 140 0.72 -3.44 -17.20
N PRO A 141 0.49 -4.75 -16.98
CA PRO A 141 1.55 -5.69 -16.60
C PRO A 141 2.77 -5.59 -17.53
N GLY A 142 3.97 -5.64 -16.94
CA GLY A 142 5.25 -5.44 -17.65
C GLY A 142 5.63 -3.97 -17.86
N GLY A 143 4.78 -3.02 -17.46
CA GLY A 143 5.13 -1.60 -17.33
C GLY A 143 6.09 -1.35 -16.16
N ASN A 144 6.40 -0.07 -15.90
CA ASN A 144 7.22 0.30 -14.75
C ASN A 144 6.39 0.20 -13.45
N PRO A 145 6.77 -0.66 -12.48
CA PRO A 145 5.97 -0.90 -11.29
C PRO A 145 6.10 0.17 -10.19
N HIS A 146 7.04 1.11 -10.29
CA HIS A 146 7.37 2.08 -9.24
C HIS A 146 6.37 3.25 -9.19
N LEU A 147 5.08 2.92 -9.11
CA LEU A 147 3.94 3.83 -9.26
C LEU A 147 3.91 4.94 -8.21
N TRP A 148 4.41 4.67 -7.00
CA TRP A 148 4.46 5.63 -5.89
C TRP A 148 5.41 6.80 -6.09
N TYR A 149 6.26 6.75 -7.12
CA TYR A 149 7.10 7.87 -7.53
C TYR A 149 6.40 8.85 -8.48
N SER A 150 5.17 8.55 -8.90
CA SER A 150 4.32 9.47 -9.66
C SER A 150 3.37 10.23 -8.73
N PRO A 151 3.50 11.56 -8.56
CA PRO A 151 2.55 12.35 -7.76
C PRO A 151 1.10 12.22 -8.25
N GLY A 152 0.91 12.09 -9.56
CA GLY A 152 -0.40 11.91 -10.17
C GLY A 152 -1.05 10.57 -9.81
N TYR A 153 -0.27 9.50 -9.73
CA TYR A 153 -0.77 8.18 -9.34
C TYR A 153 -1.06 8.12 -7.84
N VAL A 154 -0.20 8.74 -7.02
CA VAL A 154 -0.46 8.90 -5.58
C VAL A 154 -1.79 9.61 -5.34
N ALA A 155 -2.07 10.71 -6.05
CA ALA A 155 -3.34 11.43 -5.93
C ALA A 155 -4.56 10.61 -6.39
N GLN A 156 -4.41 9.69 -7.33
CA GLN A 156 -5.47 8.75 -7.71
C GLN A 156 -5.70 7.71 -6.61
N PHE A 157 -4.62 7.16 -6.05
CA PHE A 157 -4.69 6.20 -4.97
C PHE A 157 -5.33 6.77 -3.70
N THR A 158 -5.01 8.01 -3.28
CA THR A 158 -5.60 8.63 -2.09
C THR A 158 -7.13 8.70 -2.18
N ARG A 159 -7.65 9.06 -3.36
CA ARG A 159 -9.09 9.06 -3.61
C ARG A 159 -9.70 7.66 -3.61
N ALA A 160 -9.01 6.70 -4.22
CA ALA A 160 -9.50 5.34 -4.33
C ALA A 160 -9.60 4.65 -2.96
N ILE A 161 -8.55 4.77 -2.12
CA ILE A 161 -8.52 4.15 -0.80
C ILE A 161 -9.54 4.78 0.16
N ALA A 162 -9.72 6.11 0.14
CA ALA A 162 -10.75 6.79 0.93
C ALA A 162 -12.16 6.30 0.55
N ASN A 163 -12.43 6.18 -0.75
CA ASN A 163 -13.71 5.65 -1.24
C ASN A 163 -13.89 4.16 -0.94
N ALA A 164 -12.82 3.36 -0.96
CA ALA A 164 -12.89 1.94 -0.59
C ALA A 164 -13.27 1.79 0.90
N MET A 165 -12.63 2.53 1.80
CA MET A 165 -12.97 2.54 3.22
C MET A 165 -14.41 3.03 3.44
N ALA A 166 -14.83 4.09 2.75
CA ALA A 166 -16.19 4.62 2.83
C ALA A 166 -17.27 3.66 2.30
N ARG A 167 -16.93 2.73 1.42
CA ARG A 167 -17.87 1.66 1.01
C ARG A 167 -17.99 0.57 2.06
N VAL A 168 -16.92 0.28 2.78
CA VAL A 168 -16.91 -0.70 3.88
C VAL A 168 -17.65 -0.15 5.10
N ASP A 169 -17.44 1.13 5.41
CA ASP A 169 -18.15 1.83 6.47
C ASP A 169 -18.77 3.13 5.95
N PRO A 170 -20.01 3.09 5.43
CA PRO A 170 -20.70 4.26 4.93
C PRO A 170 -21.01 5.33 5.99
N ALA A 171 -21.11 4.95 7.26
CA ALA A 171 -21.36 5.88 8.35
C ALA A 171 -20.16 6.83 8.55
N ASP A 172 -18.95 6.34 8.32
CA ASP A 172 -17.71 7.11 8.42
C ASP A 172 -17.21 7.70 7.10
N ARG A 173 -18.04 7.67 6.04
CA ARG A 173 -17.69 8.24 4.73
C ARG A 173 -17.11 9.64 4.82
N ALA A 174 -17.78 10.53 5.55
CA ALA A 174 -17.33 11.92 5.68
C ALA A 174 -15.97 12.03 6.39
N TYR A 175 -15.70 11.15 7.34
CA TYR A 175 -14.41 11.09 8.03
C TYR A 175 -13.29 10.75 7.04
N PHE A 176 -13.40 9.66 6.28
CA PHE A 176 -12.37 9.23 5.33
C PHE A 176 -12.11 10.28 4.26
N LEU A 177 -13.16 10.92 3.72
CA LEU A 177 -13.00 11.97 2.70
C LEU A 177 -12.32 13.23 3.26
N ARG A 178 -12.61 13.63 4.49
CA ARG A 178 -11.88 14.74 5.16
C ARG A 178 -10.42 14.39 5.40
N ARG A 179 -10.13 13.16 5.82
CA ARG A 179 -8.76 12.68 6.03
C ARG A 179 -7.97 12.65 4.73
N GLN A 180 -8.59 12.20 3.63
CA GLN A 180 -7.99 12.23 2.30
C GLN A 180 -7.68 13.66 1.86
N ALA A 181 -8.62 14.60 1.99
CA ALA A 181 -8.38 15.99 1.68
C ALA A 181 -7.27 16.63 2.55
N HIS A 182 -7.19 16.27 3.83
CA HIS A 182 -6.10 16.69 4.71
C HIS A 182 -4.76 16.11 4.25
N PHE A 183 -4.71 14.83 3.87
CA PHE A 183 -3.50 14.21 3.36
C PHE A 183 -3.01 14.93 2.10
N ASP A 184 -3.87 15.15 1.11
CA ASP A 184 -3.50 15.76 -0.16
C ASP A 184 -3.07 17.23 -0.01
N ASN A 185 -3.77 18.01 0.83
CA ASN A 185 -3.56 19.45 0.91
C ASN A 185 -2.60 19.88 2.03
N VAL A 186 -2.46 19.10 3.10
CA VAL A 186 -1.66 19.45 4.26
C VAL A 186 -0.46 18.53 4.43
N ALA A 187 -0.67 17.20 4.46
CA ALA A 187 0.42 16.27 4.70
C ALA A 187 1.42 16.24 3.53
N LEU A 188 0.95 16.36 2.28
CA LEU A 188 1.79 16.44 1.08
C LEU A 188 2.32 17.84 0.77
N ALA A 189 2.05 18.88 1.57
CA ALA A 189 2.43 20.27 1.24
C ALA A 189 3.94 20.42 0.98
N SER A 190 4.80 19.96 1.90
CA SER A 190 6.26 20.03 1.72
C SER A 190 6.77 19.17 0.56
N TYR A 191 6.17 18.00 0.33
CA TYR A 191 6.47 17.14 -0.81
C TYR A 191 6.19 17.88 -2.13
N ASN A 192 5.00 18.45 -2.27
CA ASN A 192 4.59 19.20 -3.47
C ASN A 192 5.44 20.45 -3.68
N GLU A 193 5.78 21.17 -2.60
CA GLU A 193 6.65 22.36 -2.65
C GLU A 193 8.04 22.02 -3.20
N VAL A 194 8.66 20.94 -2.72
CA VAL A 194 10.00 20.54 -3.20
C VAL A 194 9.94 20.09 -4.66
N ILE A 195 8.91 19.35 -5.08
CA ILE A 195 8.69 19.00 -6.49
C ILE A 195 8.59 20.26 -7.36
N ALA A 196 7.75 21.20 -6.97
CA ALA A 196 7.56 22.46 -7.71
C ALA A 196 8.86 23.25 -7.82
N ARG A 197 9.64 23.35 -6.74
CA ARG A 197 10.93 24.03 -6.70
C ARG A 197 11.96 23.36 -7.61
N ILE A 198 12.11 22.03 -7.57
CA ILE A 198 13.04 21.30 -8.45
C ILE A 198 12.63 21.52 -9.89
N ARG A 199 11.37 21.35 -10.22
CA ARG A 199 10.86 21.54 -11.57
C ARG A 199 11.11 22.96 -12.10
N ALA A 200 10.87 23.98 -11.28
CA ALA A 200 11.05 25.38 -11.68
C ALA A 200 12.54 25.75 -11.93
N ARG A 201 13.47 25.13 -11.16
CA ARG A 201 14.88 25.51 -11.19
C ARG A 201 15.74 24.61 -12.08
N TYR A 202 15.36 23.35 -12.23
CA TYR A 202 16.23 22.31 -12.80
C TYR A 202 15.58 21.49 -13.93
N ALA A 203 14.43 21.89 -14.45
CA ALA A 203 13.82 21.21 -15.60
C ALA A 203 14.81 21.14 -16.78
N GLY A 204 14.84 19.99 -17.47
CA GLY A 204 15.76 19.71 -18.58
C GLY A 204 17.17 19.26 -18.15
N ARG A 205 17.53 19.32 -16.85
CA ARG A 205 18.84 18.89 -16.38
C ARG A 205 19.05 17.39 -16.57
N PRO A 206 20.22 16.97 -17.09
CA PRO A 206 20.51 15.56 -17.33
C PRO A 206 20.83 14.85 -16.02
N VAL A 207 20.17 13.71 -15.79
CA VAL A 207 20.42 12.84 -14.64
C VAL A 207 20.58 11.39 -15.09
N GLY A 208 21.42 10.64 -14.37
CA GLY A 208 21.54 9.20 -14.54
C GLY A 208 20.69 8.47 -13.48
N GLY A 209 20.34 7.23 -13.76
CA GLY A 209 19.63 6.37 -12.80
C GLY A 209 20.11 4.93 -12.87
N SER A 210 20.16 4.25 -11.74
CA SER A 210 20.55 2.85 -11.67
C SER A 210 19.44 1.88 -12.08
N GLU A 211 18.17 2.36 -12.07
CA GLU A 211 17.00 1.50 -12.27
C GLU A 211 15.78 2.32 -12.66
N SER A 212 14.70 1.65 -13.09
CA SER A 212 13.45 2.30 -13.51
C SER A 212 12.68 2.99 -12.38
N VAL A 213 13.06 2.81 -11.13
CA VAL A 213 12.46 3.45 -9.94
C VAL A 213 12.37 4.97 -10.07
N VAL A 214 13.33 5.61 -10.77
CA VAL A 214 13.41 7.07 -10.92
C VAL A 214 12.61 7.64 -12.09
N VAL A 215 12.09 6.81 -12.99
CA VAL A 215 11.48 7.25 -14.26
C VAL A 215 10.29 8.19 -14.05
N TYR A 216 9.33 7.78 -13.22
CA TYR A 216 8.14 8.61 -12.94
C TYR A 216 8.52 9.90 -12.21
N LEU A 217 9.48 9.81 -11.28
CA LEU A 217 9.95 10.98 -10.54
C LEU A 217 10.63 11.97 -11.47
N CYS A 218 11.57 11.52 -12.31
CA CYS A 218 12.24 12.40 -13.29
C CYS A 218 11.22 13.09 -14.20
N GLY A 219 10.22 12.37 -14.69
CA GLY A 219 9.12 12.95 -15.46
C GLY A 219 8.33 14.02 -14.69
N ALA A 220 7.98 13.76 -13.43
CA ALA A 220 7.27 14.72 -12.59
C ALA A 220 8.11 15.99 -12.29
N LEU A 221 9.42 15.83 -12.13
CA LEU A 221 10.36 16.93 -11.88
C LEU A 221 10.78 17.66 -13.16
N GLY A 222 10.46 17.12 -14.34
CA GLY A 222 10.92 17.65 -15.64
C GLY A 222 12.40 17.44 -15.89
N LEU A 223 13.07 16.53 -15.17
CA LEU A 223 14.48 16.19 -15.37
C LEU A 223 14.65 15.30 -16.60
N HIS A 224 15.78 15.44 -17.27
CA HIS A 224 16.14 14.62 -18.43
C HIS A 224 16.90 13.37 -17.98
N LEU A 225 16.22 12.24 -17.84
CA LEU A 225 16.85 10.96 -17.52
C LEU A 225 17.53 10.40 -18.77
N VAL A 226 18.88 10.41 -18.78
CA VAL A 226 19.67 10.03 -19.96
C VAL A 226 20.15 8.58 -19.96
N THR A 227 19.95 7.85 -18.85
CA THR A 227 20.27 6.42 -18.80
C THR A 227 19.38 5.65 -19.79
N PRO A 228 19.94 4.73 -20.61
CA PRO A 228 19.16 3.95 -21.57
C PRO A 228 17.99 3.23 -20.91
N PRO A 229 16.76 3.35 -21.43
CA PRO A 229 15.59 2.66 -20.85
C PRO A 229 15.71 1.14 -20.82
N THR A 230 16.49 0.56 -21.73
CA THR A 230 16.82 -0.88 -21.78
C THR A 230 17.64 -1.30 -20.56
N PHE A 231 18.62 -0.49 -20.16
CA PHE A 231 19.40 -0.70 -18.95
C PHE A 231 18.51 -0.65 -17.70
N LEU A 232 17.75 0.44 -17.54
CA LEU A 232 16.87 0.62 -16.39
C LEU A 232 15.90 -0.57 -16.21
N ARG A 233 15.35 -1.06 -17.31
CA ARG A 233 14.44 -2.22 -17.31
C ARG A 233 15.15 -3.52 -16.96
N ALA A 234 16.35 -3.75 -17.54
CA ALA A 234 17.11 -4.96 -17.27
C ALA A 234 17.46 -5.08 -15.77
N VAL A 235 17.90 -3.97 -15.14
CA VAL A 235 18.16 -3.95 -13.70
C VAL A 235 16.91 -4.22 -12.89
N THR A 236 15.78 -3.56 -13.23
CA THR A 236 14.48 -3.79 -12.54
C THR A 236 14.02 -5.25 -12.63
N GLN A 237 14.27 -5.91 -13.76
CA GLN A 237 13.84 -7.30 -14.01
C GLN A 237 14.87 -8.34 -13.54
N GLY A 238 16.01 -7.91 -12.99
CA GLY A 238 17.10 -8.81 -12.59
C GLY A 238 17.70 -9.58 -13.79
N THR A 239 17.64 -9.00 -15.01
CA THR A 239 18.20 -9.59 -16.22
C THR A 239 19.55 -8.95 -16.59
N ASP A 240 20.32 -9.61 -17.43
CA ASP A 240 21.62 -9.10 -17.87
C ASP A 240 21.48 -7.79 -18.64
N VAL A 241 22.32 -6.82 -18.31
CA VAL A 241 22.42 -5.54 -19.02
C VAL A 241 23.29 -5.66 -20.26
N SER A 242 22.90 -4.99 -21.34
CA SER A 242 23.65 -5.06 -22.59
C SER A 242 25.00 -4.35 -22.48
N ALA A 243 26.02 -4.86 -23.21
CA ALA A 243 27.32 -4.20 -23.29
C ALA A 243 27.23 -2.79 -23.87
N ALA A 244 26.32 -2.56 -24.83
CA ALA A 244 26.10 -1.24 -25.42
C ALA A 244 25.56 -0.22 -24.40
N ASP A 245 24.63 -0.64 -23.53
CA ASP A 245 24.10 0.21 -22.46
C ASP A 245 25.20 0.55 -21.44
N LYS A 246 26.03 -0.44 -21.05
CA LYS A 246 27.18 -0.22 -20.15
C LYS A 246 28.13 0.83 -20.72
N VAL A 247 28.54 0.66 -21.97
CA VAL A 247 29.45 1.63 -22.67
C VAL A 247 28.83 3.03 -22.68
N THR A 248 27.52 3.13 -22.93
CA THR A 248 26.80 4.41 -22.94
C THR A 248 26.86 5.09 -21.58
N ILE A 249 26.52 4.36 -20.50
CA ILE A 249 26.47 4.90 -19.14
C ILE A 249 27.88 5.27 -18.67
N ASP A 250 28.88 4.42 -18.94
CA ASP A 250 30.29 4.70 -18.62
C ASP A 250 30.77 5.98 -19.30
N ALA A 251 30.38 6.21 -20.56
CA ALA A 251 30.67 7.44 -21.28
C ALA A 251 29.93 8.64 -20.65
N GLN A 252 28.67 8.51 -20.26
CA GLN A 252 27.90 9.56 -19.60
C GLN A 252 28.57 9.99 -18.28
N ILE A 253 29.01 9.04 -17.46
CA ILE A 253 29.70 9.31 -16.19
C ILE A 253 31.09 9.91 -16.44
N ARG A 254 31.91 9.28 -17.28
CA ARG A 254 33.29 9.73 -17.56
C ARG A 254 33.33 11.14 -18.14
N ASN A 255 32.39 11.47 -19.02
CA ASN A 255 32.30 12.78 -19.67
C ASN A 255 31.51 13.80 -18.86
N ARG A 256 31.05 13.45 -17.64
CA ARG A 256 30.20 14.30 -16.80
C ARG A 256 28.96 14.81 -17.55
N ALA A 257 28.36 13.94 -18.36
CA ALA A 257 27.14 14.26 -19.10
C ALA A 257 25.87 14.19 -18.26
N ILE A 258 25.98 13.89 -16.96
CA ILE A 258 24.91 13.87 -15.96
C ILE A 258 25.32 14.73 -14.76
N ASP A 259 24.35 15.43 -14.19
CA ASP A 259 24.54 16.27 -13.01
C ASP A 259 24.48 15.49 -11.71
N VAL A 260 23.60 14.47 -11.67
CA VAL A 260 23.35 13.62 -10.49
C VAL A 260 23.13 12.19 -10.96
N TYR A 261 23.63 11.22 -10.21
CA TYR A 261 23.32 9.81 -10.37
C TYR A 261 22.33 9.36 -9.28
N LEU A 262 21.16 8.82 -9.67
CA LEU A 262 20.11 8.36 -8.78
C LEU A 262 20.25 6.85 -8.58
N GLU A 263 20.62 6.42 -7.37
CA GLU A 263 20.89 5.03 -7.02
C GLU A 263 19.68 4.42 -6.30
N ASN A 264 19.13 3.31 -6.78
CA ASN A 264 18.24 2.46 -5.97
C ASN A 264 19.10 1.62 -5.00
N VAL A 265 19.07 1.96 -3.72
CA VAL A 265 19.90 1.28 -2.71
C VAL A 265 19.40 -0.11 -2.32
N GLN A 266 18.24 -0.53 -2.83
CA GLN A 266 17.66 -1.85 -2.59
C GLN A 266 17.89 -2.82 -3.76
N ASN A 267 18.39 -2.33 -4.89
CA ASN A 267 18.74 -3.14 -6.04
C ASN A 267 20.17 -2.77 -6.52
N SER A 268 21.15 -3.30 -5.82
CA SER A 268 22.58 -2.96 -6.03
C SER A 268 23.31 -4.14 -6.68
N THR A 269 23.20 -4.23 -8.01
CA THR A 269 23.96 -5.21 -8.80
C THR A 269 25.46 -4.81 -8.91
N PRO A 270 26.37 -5.72 -9.27
CA PRO A 270 27.78 -5.36 -9.50
C PRO A 270 27.97 -4.22 -10.50
N ASP A 271 27.16 -4.18 -11.57
CA ASP A 271 27.20 -3.10 -12.56
C ASP A 271 26.78 -1.76 -11.94
N VAL A 272 25.71 -1.73 -11.15
CA VAL A 272 25.27 -0.53 -10.43
C VAL A 272 26.33 -0.05 -9.45
N GLN A 273 26.97 -0.97 -8.71
CA GLN A 273 28.05 -0.63 -7.78
C GLN A 273 29.25 -0.01 -8.52
N ALA A 274 29.63 -0.55 -9.67
CA ALA A 274 30.70 0.00 -10.50
C ALA A 274 30.36 1.42 -11.00
N GLN A 275 29.12 1.65 -11.45
CA GLN A 275 28.65 2.97 -11.88
C GLN A 275 28.62 3.99 -10.73
N VAL A 276 28.16 3.60 -9.55
CA VAL A 276 28.18 4.43 -8.35
C VAL A 276 29.60 4.83 -7.96
N ALA A 277 30.55 3.87 -8.01
CA ALA A 277 31.95 4.12 -7.74
C ALA A 277 32.54 5.09 -8.79
N ALA A 278 32.26 4.89 -10.08
CA ALA A 278 32.68 5.74 -11.17
C ALA A 278 32.10 7.17 -11.05
N ALA A 279 30.80 7.30 -10.71
CA ALA A 279 30.17 8.60 -10.52
C ALA A 279 30.82 9.38 -9.37
N ARG A 280 31.10 8.72 -8.24
CA ARG A 280 31.81 9.32 -7.10
C ARG A 280 33.23 9.74 -7.48
N ALA A 281 33.97 8.90 -8.22
CA ALA A 281 35.31 9.23 -8.70
C ALA A 281 35.32 10.42 -9.69
N ALA A 282 34.24 10.57 -10.47
CA ALA A 282 34.02 11.70 -11.36
C ALA A 282 33.46 12.95 -10.63
N HIS A 283 33.31 12.91 -9.31
CA HIS A 283 32.68 13.97 -8.50
C HIS A 283 31.23 14.29 -8.92
N ILE A 284 30.52 13.32 -9.46
CA ILE A 284 29.08 13.42 -9.70
C ILE A 284 28.37 13.02 -8.42
N PRO A 285 27.46 13.86 -7.85
CA PRO A 285 26.68 13.51 -6.69
C PRO A 285 25.85 12.25 -6.92
N VAL A 286 25.83 11.35 -5.91
CA VAL A 286 24.99 10.14 -5.91
C VAL A 286 23.90 10.31 -4.87
N VAL A 287 22.64 10.22 -5.29
CA VAL A 287 21.47 10.36 -4.42
C VAL A 287 20.78 9.01 -4.28
N ALA A 288 20.61 8.58 -3.02
CA ALA A 288 19.95 7.32 -2.69
C ALA A 288 18.44 7.42 -2.86
N MET A 289 17.87 6.49 -3.61
CA MET A 289 16.44 6.24 -3.75
C MET A 289 16.12 4.87 -3.14
N SER A 290 14.87 4.62 -2.76
CA SER A 290 14.47 3.32 -2.22
C SER A 290 13.02 2.97 -2.56
N GLU A 291 12.69 1.68 -2.54
CA GLU A 291 11.36 1.18 -2.87
C GLU A 291 10.46 1.04 -1.64
N THR A 292 11.05 1.02 -0.45
CA THR A 292 10.34 0.96 0.83
C THR A 292 10.66 2.17 1.69
N LEU A 293 9.79 2.46 2.65
CA LEU A 293 9.94 3.62 3.54
C LEU A 293 11.23 3.55 4.34
N ARG A 294 12.02 4.63 4.31
CA ARG A 294 13.26 4.81 5.08
C ARG A 294 13.25 6.17 5.80
N PRO A 295 13.59 6.20 7.11
CA PRO A 295 13.81 5.05 7.99
C PRO A 295 12.54 4.22 8.19
N ALA A 296 12.67 3.02 8.78
CA ALA A 296 11.50 2.22 9.16
C ALA A 296 10.54 3.05 10.03
N GLY A 297 9.25 2.99 9.72
CA GLY A 297 8.22 3.78 10.40
C GLY A 297 8.07 5.22 9.89
N ALA A 298 8.86 5.66 8.92
CA ALA A 298 8.62 6.94 8.24
C ALA A 298 7.23 6.97 7.60
N THR A 299 6.64 8.16 7.49
CA THR A 299 5.48 8.35 6.65
C THR A 299 5.87 8.48 5.18
N PHE A 300 4.94 8.17 4.27
CA PHE A 300 5.15 8.31 2.83
C PHE A 300 5.74 9.68 2.45
N GLN A 301 5.12 10.76 2.91
CA GLN A 301 5.54 12.11 2.56
C GLN A 301 6.89 12.49 3.19
N ALA A 302 7.16 12.05 4.42
CA ALA A 302 8.45 12.33 5.06
C ALA A 302 9.60 11.66 4.31
N TRP A 303 9.43 10.39 3.94
CA TRP A 303 10.38 9.62 3.15
C TRP A 303 10.62 10.24 1.77
N GLN A 304 9.56 10.50 1.00
CA GLN A 304 9.67 11.10 -0.33
C GLN A 304 10.30 12.50 -0.28
N THR A 305 9.88 13.34 0.69
CA THR A 305 10.43 14.68 0.86
C THR A 305 11.92 14.66 1.19
N ALA A 306 12.37 13.68 1.99
CA ALA A 306 13.81 13.54 2.30
C ALA A 306 14.63 13.23 1.05
N GLN A 307 14.20 12.29 0.20
CA GLN A 307 14.86 11.98 -1.07
C GLN A 307 14.86 13.17 -2.03
N LEU A 308 13.74 13.87 -2.15
CA LEU A 308 13.63 15.06 -2.99
C LEU A 308 14.52 16.20 -2.51
N ARG A 309 14.67 16.41 -1.21
CA ARG A 309 15.60 17.41 -0.65
C ARG A 309 17.04 17.05 -0.92
N ALA A 310 17.40 15.77 -0.79
CA ALA A 310 18.75 15.31 -1.15
C ALA A 310 19.04 15.53 -2.64
N LEU A 311 18.08 15.25 -3.51
CA LEU A 311 18.18 15.51 -4.94
C LEU A 311 18.31 17.01 -5.24
N ALA A 312 17.49 17.85 -4.60
CA ALA A 312 17.58 19.31 -4.78
C ALA A 312 18.96 19.86 -4.38
N SER A 313 19.49 19.40 -3.24
CA SER A 313 20.84 19.77 -2.78
C SER A 313 21.94 19.30 -3.74
N ALA A 314 21.82 18.07 -4.28
CA ALA A 314 22.76 17.54 -5.25
C ALA A 314 22.77 18.37 -6.55
N LEU A 315 21.59 18.73 -7.07
CA LEU A 315 21.44 19.58 -8.24
C LEU A 315 21.95 21.02 -8.01
N GLU A 316 21.91 21.52 -6.78
CA GLU A 316 22.43 22.85 -6.44
C GLU A 316 23.96 22.87 -6.47
N THR A 317 24.63 21.82 -5.96
CA THR A 317 26.10 21.73 -5.91
C THR A 317 26.75 21.59 -7.28
N THR A 318 26.05 21.13 -8.30
CA THR A 318 26.57 21.03 -9.68
C THR A 318 26.51 22.35 -10.46
N HIS A 319 25.97 23.42 -9.83
CA HIS A 319 25.79 24.77 -10.42
C HIS A 319 26.53 25.87 -9.66
N ALA A 320 27.14 25.55 -8.53
CA ALA A 320 28.01 26.47 -7.81
C ALA A 320 29.44 26.41 -8.36
#